data_e8cedfa9900c52f342dbe92bf8fafa0d
#
_entry.id   e8cedfa9900c52f342dbe92bf8fafa0d
#
_cell.length_a   1.000
_cell.length_b   1.000
_cell.length_c   1.000
_cell.angle_alpha   90.00
_cell.angle_beta   90.00
_cell.angle_gamma   90.00
#
_symmetry.space_group_name_H-M   'P 1'
#
loop_
_entity.id
_entity.type
_entity.pdbx_description
1 polymer ?
#
loop_
_entity_poly.entity_id
_entity_poly.type
_entity_poly.pdbx_seq_one_letter_code
_entity_poly.pdbx_strand_id
1 'polypeptide(L)'
;MQKDKEIYRIQKEFTENASHELQTPISIIRSKLDLLMQEELDERSMNLVSDLYDLNTRMEHLNRNLLLLAKIENSQYTEMEEADLGSFIREAMPTYNVLHSDLNISFLDQRTCHAVHNVNTILLSCLLNNLVVNAIRHTAAMNGEIRLLLCNSYFTVSNPADGVSLNARTLFQRFSSDDTKTSGNGLGLSIA
;
A
#
# COMPACT_ATOMS: atom_id res chain seq x y z
N MET A 1 20.50 3.09 -28.60
CA MET A 1 21.31 2.86 -27.38
C MET A 1 21.65 4.14 -26.60
N GLN A 2 22.30 5.18 -27.20
CA GLN A 2 22.69 6.38 -26.44
C GLN A 2 21.50 7.29 -26.12
N LYS A 3 20.55 7.41 -27.03
CA LYS A 3 19.30 8.18 -26.89
C LYS A 3 18.36 7.57 -25.86
N ASP A 4 18.30 6.25 -25.79
CA ASP A 4 17.46 5.54 -24.83
C ASP A 4 17.98 5.70 -23.39
N LYS A 5 19.31 5.68 -23.21
CA LYS A 5 19.94 5.95 -21.91
C LYS A 5 19.71 7.38 -21.43
N GLU A 6 19.71 8.35 -22.34
CA GLU A 6 19.46 9.76 -22.01
C GLU A 6 17.99 9.98 -21.62
N ILE A 7 17.03 9.40 -22.35
CA ILE A 7 15.60 9.46 -22.01
C ILE A 7 15.36 8.83 -20.62
N TYR A 8 15.96 7.66 -20.38
CA TYR A 8 15.86 6.99 -19.08
C TYR A 8 16.41 7.86 -17.95
N ARG A 9 17.57 8.49 -18.13
CA ARG A 9 18.17 9.38 -17.13
C ARG A 9 17.27 10.58 -16.81
N ILE A 10 16.75 11.25 -17.83
CA ILE A 10 15.84 12.39 -17.69
C ILE A 10 14.55 11.96 -16.95
N GLN A 11 13.99 10.82 -17.32
CA GLN A 11 12.78 10.30 -16.69
C GLN A 11 12.99 9.91 -15.22
N LYS A 12 14.18 9.35 -14.90
CA LYS A 12 14.58 9.05 -13.53
C LYS A 12 14.70 10.31 -12.69
N GLU A 13 15.49 11.30 -13.17
CA GLU A 13 15.69 12.59 -12.49
C GLU A 13 14.35 13.32 -12.28
N PHE A 14 13.48 13.32 -13.29
CA PHE A 14 12.15 13.92 -13.19
C PHE A 14 11.31 13.23 -12.11
N THR A 15 11.29 11.89 -12.06
CA THR A 15 10.54 11.13 -11.06
C THR A 15 11.05 11.39 -9.64
N GLU A 16 12.37 11.38 -9.46
CA GLU A 16 12.99 11.64 -8.15
C GLU A 16 12.73 13.07 -7.67
N ASN A 17 12.89 14.06 -8.53
CA ASN A 17 12.65 15.46 -8.20
C ASN A 17 11.16 15.73 -7.94
N ALA A 18 10.27 15.23 -8.78
CA ALA A 18 8.83 15.38 -8.58
C ALA A 18 8.36 14.75 -7.26
N SER A 19 9.01 13.65 -6.83
CA SER A 19 8.76 13.03 -5.54
C SER A 19 8.99 13.97 -4.37
N HIS A 20 10.19 14.55 -4.34
CA HIS A 20 10.57 15.45 -3.26
C HIS A 20 9.75 16.74 -3.28
N GLU A 21 9.49 17.27 -4.46
CA GLU A 21 8.69 18.49 -4.68
C GLU A 21 7.23 18.33 -4.21
N LEU A 22 6.63 17.15 -4.38
CA LEU A 22 5.27 16.87 -3.92
C LEU A 22 5.22 16.43 -2.44
N GLN A 23 6.21 15.70 -1.96
CA GLN A 23 6.24 15.24 -0.58
C GLN A 23 6.38 16.38 0.42
N THR A 24 7.15 17.41 0.08
CA THR A 24 7.38 18.57 0.95
C THR A 24 6.09 19.32 1.30
N PRO A 25 5.27 19.80 0.34
CA PRO A 25 4.02 20.51 0.66
C PRO A 25 3.01 19.62 1.40
N ILE A 26 2.91 18.32 1.06
CA ILE A 26 2.04 17.38 1.75
C ILE A 26 2.43 17.26 3.23
N SER A 27 3.74 17.13 3.52
CA SER A 27 4.24 17.05 4.90
C SER A 27 4.04 18.37 5.67
N ILE A 28 4.16 19.52 5.01
CA ILE A 28 3.88 20.82 5.62
C ILE A 28 2.40 20.94 5.97
N ILE A 29 1.49 20.54 5.07
CA ILE A 29 0.04 20.53 5.34
C ILE A 29 -0.24 19.63 6.54
N ARG A 30 0.34 18.41 6.57
CA ARG A 30 0.20 17.48 7.70
C ARG A 30 0.60 18.12 9.02
N SER A 31 1.79 18.74 9.07
CA SER A 31 2.29 19.40 10.27
C SER A 31 1.37 20.55 10.73
N LYS A 32 0.75 21.28 9.80
CA LYS A 32 -0.22 22.34 10.15
C LYS A 32 -1.53 21.78 10.68
N LEU A 33 -2.01 20.67 10.13
CA LEU A 33 -3.19 19.98 10.63
C LEU A 33 -2.93 19.38 12.02
N ASP A 34 -1.76 18.81 12.27
CA ASP A 34 -1.35 18.30 13.59
C ASP A 34 -1.35 19.41 14.65
N LEU A 35 -0.93 20.64 14.28
CA LEU A 35 -1.00 21.81 15.17
C LEU A 35 -2.44 22.25 15.42
N LEU A 36 -3.27 22.29 14.37
CA LEU A 36 -4.69 22.67 14.51
C LEU A 36 -5.48 21.69 15.40
N MET A 37 -5.14 20.40 15.36
CA MET A 37 -5.77 19.39 16.22
C MET A 37 -5.39 19.53 17.72
N GLN A 38 -4.38 20.32 18.04
CA GLN A 38 -3.98 20.62 19.43
C GLN A 38 -4.67 21.86 19.99
N GLU A 39 -5.34 22.64 19.14
CA GLU A 39 -6.08 23.84 19.55
C GLU A 39 -7.50 23.47 20.05
N GLU A 40 -8.09 24.35 20.88
CA GLU A 40 -9.50 24.23 21.27
C GLU A 40 -10.39 24.63 20.09
N LEU A 41 -10.88 23.65 19.34
CA LEU A 41 -11.78 23.85 18.21
C LEU A 41 -13.22 23.53 18.59
N ASP A 42 -14.17 24.25 17.99
CA ASP A 42 -15.57 23.84 18.04
C ASP A 42 -15.79 22.54 17.22
N GLU A 43 -16.90 21.85 17.48
CA GLU A 43 -17.22 20.57 16.85
C GLU A 43 -17.19 20.65 15.30
N ARG A 44 -17.68 21.75 14.75
CA ARG A 44 -17.70 21.95 13.29
C ARG A 44 -16.29 22.11 12.72
N SER A 45 -15.45 22.89 13.39
CA SER A 45 -14.05 23.09 12.99
C SER A 45 -13.25 21.82 13.16
N MET A 46 -13.46 21.06 14.22
CA MET A 46 -12.81 19.76 14.43
C MET A 46 -13.16 18.78 13.32
N ASN A 47 -14.42 18.68 12.90
CA ASN A 47 -14.84 17.83 11.80
C ASN A 47 -14.16 18.23 10.49
N LEU A 48 -14.07 19.52 10.17
CA LEU A 48 -13.38 20.00 8.98
C LEU A 48 -11.88 19.68 9.00
N VAL A 49 -11.23 19.84 10.15
CA VAL A 49 -9.81 19.50 10.31
C VAL A 49 -9.59 17.99 10.13
N SER A 50 -10.48 17.16 10.68
CA SER A 50 -10.45 15.70 10.48
C SER A 50 -10.59 15.32 9.00
N ASP A 51 -11.55 15.92 8.29
CA ASP A 51 -11.75 15.67 6.87
C ASP A 51 -10.51 16.08 6.04
N LEU A 52 -9.89 17.23 6.37
CA LEU A 52 -8.68 17.69 5.71
C LEU A 52 -7.47 16.78 6.01
N TYR A 53 -7.41 16.24 7.22
CA TYR A 53 -6.38 15.29 7.63
C TYR A 53 -6.47 13.99 6.82
N ASP A 54 -7.68 13.47 6.65
CA ASP A 54 -7.94 12.28 5.84
C ASP A 54 -7.60 12.51 4.36
N LEU A 55 -7.97 13.67 3.82
CA LEU A 55 -7.61 14.06 2.45
C LEU A 55 -6.10 14.16 2.27
N ASN A 56 -5.40 14.80 3.21
CA ASN A 56 -3.94 14.90 3.16
C ASN A 56 -3.26 13.53 3.23
N THR A 57 -3.73 12.65 4.10
CA THR A 57 -3.25 11.26 4.20
C THR A 57 -3.48 10.51 2.88
N ARG A 58 -4.63 10.71 2.25
CA ARG A 58 -4.94 10.13 0.95
C ARG A 58 -4.02 10.66 -0.15
N MET A 59 -3.71 11.96 -0.16
CA MET A 59 -2.76 12.57 -1.10
C MET A 59 -1.35 12.00 -0.91
N GLU A 60 -0.91 11.83 0.32
CA GLU A 60 0.38 11.22 0.65
C GLU A 60 0.49 9.79 0.09
N HIS A 61 -0.51 8.95 0.32
CA HIS A 61 -0.56 7.60 -0.21
C HIS A 61 -0.58 7.57 -1.75
N LEU A 62 -1.38 8.45 -2.38
CA LEU A 62 -1.46 8.55 -3.83
C LEU A 62 -0.11 8.93 -4.43
N ASN A 63 0.53 9.96 -3.88
CA ASN A 63 1.85 10.41 -4.31
C ASN A 63 2.88 9.28 -4.19
N ARG A 64 2.96 8.62 -3.03
CA ARG A 64 3.86 7.48 -2.80
C ARG A 64 3.65 6.36 -3.81
N ASN A 65 2.39 6.01 -4.09
CA ASN A 65 2.06 4.94 -5.04
C ASN A 65 2.42 5.31 -6.49
N LEU A 66 2.17 6.56 -6.91
CA LEU A 66 2.56 7.04 -8.25
C LEU A 66 4.07 6.99 -8.44
N LEU A 67 4.83 7.36 -7.42
CA LEU A 67 6.28 7.33 -7.43
C LEU A 67 6.83 5.91 -7.45
N LEU A 68 6.22 5.01 -6.68
CA LEU A 68 6.57 3.59 -6.71
C LEU A 68 6.37 3.01 -8.11
N LEU A 69 5.22 3.28 -8.74
CA LEU A 69 4.94 2.84 -10.11
C LEU A 69 5.97 3.38 -11.09
N ALA A 70 6.28 4.67 -11.03
CA ALA A 70 7.27 5.29 -11.91
C ALA A 70 8.68 4.69 -11.71
N LYS A 71 9.07 4.37 -10.47
CA LYS A 71 10.33 3.69 -10.17
C LYS A 71 10.38 2.24 -10.67
N ILE A 72 9.26 1.51 -10.57
CA ILE A 72 9.13 0.15 -11.10
C ILE A 72 9.25 0.18 -12.63
N GLU A 73 8.50 1.05 -13.31
CA GLU A 73 8.54 1.20 -14.77
C GLU A 73 9.94 1.58 -15.29
N ASN A 74 10.68 2.36 -14.52
CA ASN A 74 12.03 2.75 -14.81
C ASN A 74 13.10 1.74 -14.32
N SER A 75 12.71 0.54 -13.89
CA SER A 75 13.63 -0.52 -13.42
C SER A 75 14.64 -0.03 -12.37
N GLN A 76 14.23 0.86 -11.46
CA GLN A 76 15.12 1.47 -10.46
C GLN A 76 15.37 0.55 -9.24
N TYR A 77 14.60 -0.52 -9.10
CA TYR A 77 14.75 -1.51 -8.03
C TYR A 77 15.68 -2.64 -8.48
N THR A 78 16.99 -2.40 -8.46
CA THR A 78 18.01 -3.35 -8.92
C THR A 78 18.63 -4.17 -7.79
N GLU A 79 18.50 -3.70 -6.55
CA GLU A 79 19.04 -4.40 -5.39
C GLU A 79 18.19 -5.62 -5.07
N MET A 80 18.82 -6.78 -5.08
CA MET A 80 18.18 -8.05 -4.79
C MET A 80 18.87 -8.67 -3.58
N GLU A 81 18.07 -9.26 -2.69
CA GLU A 81 18.52 -9.93 -1.47
C GLU A 81 17.92 -11.34 -1.40
N GLU A 82 18.65 -12.24 -0.76
CA GLU A 82 18.14 -13.57 -0.46
C GLU A 82 17.14 -13.50 0.71
N ALA A 83 15.88 -13.86 0.47
CA ALA A 83 14.84 -13.84 1.49
C ALA A 83 13.99 -15.11 1.46
N ASP A 84 13.69 -15.65 2.64
CA ASP A 84 12.62 -16.63 2.84
C ASP A 84 11.29 -15.90 3.01
N LEU A 85 10.36 -16.12 2.09
CA LEU A 85 9.07 -15.41 2.05
C LEU A 85 8.24 -15.64 3.32
N GLY A 86 8.28 -16.83 3.92
CA GLY A 86 7.54 -17.12 5.14
C GLY A 86 8.09 -16.39 6.35
N SER A 87 9.41 -16.28 6.47
CA SER A 87 10.05 -15.49 7.52
C SER A 87 9.74 -14.00 7.35
N PHE A 88 9.82 -13.51 6.13
CA PHE A 88 9.51 -12.12 5.79
C PHE A 88 8.06 -11.73 6.17
N ILE A 89 7.08 -12.57 5.81
CA ILE A 89 5.68 -12.35 6.18
C ILE A 89 5.50 -12.41 7.70
N ARG A 90 6.12 -13.40 8.37
CA ARG A 90 6.00 -13.58 9.82
C ARG A 90 6.53 -12.39 10.61
N GLU A 91 7.60 -11.76 10.14
CA GLU A 91 8.17 -10.56 10.74
C GLU A 91 7.26 -9.32 10.58
N ALA A 92 6.47 -9.24 9.52
CA ALA A 92 5.52 -8.15 9.30
C ALA A 92 4.23 -8.28 10.12
N MET A 93 3.81 -9.51 10.50
CA MET A 93 2.54 -9.79 11.18
C MET A 93 2.29 -8.98 12.46
N PRO A 94 3.27 -8.81 13.38
CA PRO A 94 3.06 -8.04 14.61
C PRO A 94 2.61 -6.59 14.32
N THR A 95 3.16 -5.97 13.28
CA THR A 95 2.80 -4.59 12.90
C THR A 95 1.32 -4.51 12.50
N TYR A 96 0.84 -5.44 11.68
CA TYR A 96 -0.57 -5.45 11.27
C TYR A 96 -1.51 -5.71 12.45
N ASN A 97 -1.17 -6.64 13.33
CA ASN A 97 -1.99 -6.97 14.50
C ASN A 97 -2.06 -5.83 15.52
N VAL A 98 -1.00 -5.04 15.69
CA VAL A 98 -0.99 -3.87 16.57
C VAL A 98 -1.82 -2.73 15.98
N LEU A 99 -1.68 -2.46 14.68
CA LEU A 99 -2.39 -1.36 14.02
C LEU A 99 -3.88 -1.63 13.81
N HIS A 100 -4.29 -2.90 13.76
CA HIS A 100 -5.67 -3.34 13.49
C HIS A 100 -6.11 -4.38 14.50
N SER A 101 -6.07 -4.00 15.79
CA SER A 101 -6.41 -4.89 16.92
C SER A 101 -7.88 -5.32 16.97
N ASP A 102 -8.75 -4.65 16.21
CA ASP A 102 -10.17 -4.97 16.01
C ASP A 102 -10.39 -6.10 14.97
N LEU A 103 -9.35 -6.50 14.26
CA LEU A 103 -9.40 -7.58 13.26
C LEU A 103 -8.54 -8.76 13.70
N ASN A 104 -8.92 -9.95 13.28
CA ASN A 104 -8.12 -11.16 13.45
C ASN A 104 -7.29 -11.42 12.18
N ILE A 105 -6.03 -11.00 12.18
CA ILE A 105 -5.12 -11.20 11.03
C ILE A 105 -4.21 -12.39 11.34
N SER A 106 -4.37 -13.49 10.59
CA SER A 106 -3.64 -14.73 10.77
C SER A 106 -2.74 -15.07 9.58
N PHE A 107 -1.60 -15.69 9.85
CA PHE A 107 -0.68 -16.19 8.83
C PHE A 107 -0.42 -17.68 9.02
N LEU A 108 -0.61 -18.45 7.94
CA LEU A 108 -0.35 -19.89 7.90
C LEU A 108 0.64 -20.20 6.78
N ASP A 109 1.79 -20.77 7.14
CA ASP A 109 2.80 -21.28 6.20
C ASP A 109 2.62 -22.79 6.06
N GLN A 110 2.14 -23.22 4.90
CA GLN A 110 1.92 -24.63 4.54
C GLN A 110 2.97 -25.17 3.55
N ARG A 111 4.09 -24.47 3.39
CA ARG A 111 5.15 -24.95 2.53
C ARG A 111 5.80 -26.22 3.12
N THR A 112 6.12 -27.15 2.24
CA THR A 112 6.92 -28.34 2.58
C THR A 112 8.41 -28.08 2.41
N CYS A 113 8.80 -27.04 1.67
CA CYS A 113 10.18 -26.61 1.45
C CYS A 113 10.29 -25.11 1.65
N HIS A 114 11.22 -24.68 2.50
CA HIS A 114 11.53 -23.27 2.75
C HIS A 114 12.63 -22.82 1.78
N ALA A 115 12.20 -22.42 0.59
CA ALA A 115 13.12 -21.91 -0.42
C ALA A 115 13.43 -20.44 -0.16
N VAL A 116 14.71 -20.10 -0.28
CA VAL A 116 15.19 -18.72 -0.31
C VAL A 116 15.13 -18.23 -1.75
N HIS A 117 14.61 -17.03 -1.94
CA HIS A 117 14.46 -16.42 -3.25
C HIS A 117 15.24 -15.10 -3.30
N ASN A 118 15.82 -14.82 -4.46
CA ASN A 118 16.49 -13.56 -4.72
C ASN A 118 15.42 -12.51 -5.12
N VAL A 119 15.08 -11.60 -4.21
CA VAL A 119 13.98 -10.65 -4.37
C VAL A 119 14.40 -9.23 -3.94
N ASN A 120 13.70 -8.23 -4.45
CA ASN A 120 13.80 -6.90 -3.89
C ASN A 120 12.86 -6.77 -2.69
N THR A 121 13.42 -6.64 -1.49
CA THR A 121 12.67 -6.63 -0.22
C THR A 121 11.75 -5.41 -0.07
N ILE A 122 12.10 -4.27 -0.70
CA ILE A 122 11.26 -3.07 -0.74
C ILE A 122 9.98 -3.34 -1.55
N LEU A 123 10.13 -3.93 -2.74
CA LEU A 123 8.97 -4.29 -3.58
C LEU A 123 8.13 -5.37 -2.92
N LEU A 124 8.76 -6.35 -2.27
CA LEU A 124 8.04 -7.38 -1.53
C LEU A 124 7.24 -6.80 -0.36
N SER A 125 7.82 -5.86 0.39
CA SER A 125 7.12 -5.11 1.44
C SER A 125 5.92 -4.34 0.89
N CYS A 126 6.10 -3.64 -0.24
CA CYS A 126 5.03 -2.89 -0.89
C CYS A 126 3.90 -3.81 -1.36
N LEU A 127 4.23 -4.95 -1.96
CA LEU A 127 3.26 -5.97 -2.39
C LEU A 127 2.45 -6.48 -1.20
N LEU A 128 3.13 -6.94 -0.15
CA LEU A 128 2.49 -7.47 1.05
C LEU A 128 1.56 -6.42 1.68
N ASN A 129 2.06 -5.19 1.86
CA ASN A 129 1.28 -4.11 2.44
C ASN A 129 0.05 -3.76 1.59
N ASN A 130 0.18 -3.68 0.26
CA ASN A 130 -0.95 -3.41 -0.62
C ASN A 130 -2.04 -4.50 -0.52
N LEU A 131 -1.65 -5.77 -0.46
CA LEU A 131 -2.60 -6.89 -0.35
C LEU A 131 -3.29 -6.89 1.02
N VAL A 132 -2.54 -6.73 2.11
CA VAL A 132 -3.09 -6.76 3.48
C VAL A 132 -3.98 -5.54 3.74
N VAL A 133 -3.53 -4.33 3.39
CA VAL A 133 -4.34 -3.09 3.56
C VAL A 133 -5.61 -3.16 2.69
N ASN A 134 -5.54 -3.74 1.50
CA ASN A 134 -6.72 -3.96 0.68
C ASN A 134 -7.71 -4.92 1.37
N ALA A 135 -7.24 -6.03 1.91
CA ALA A 135 -8.06 -6.97 2.67
C ALA A 135 -8.69 -6.31 3.90
N ILE A 136 -7.92 -5.54 4.69
CA ILE A 136 -8.42 -4.79 5.85
C ILE A 136 -9.55 -3.84 5.45
N ARG A 137 -9.32 -3.02 4.41
CA ARG A 137 -10.28 -2.01 3.94
C ARG A 137 -11.60 -2.62 3.46
N HIS A 138 -11.53 -3.79 2.82
CA HIS A 138 -12.69 -4.47 2.26
C HIS A 138 -13.23 -5.61 3.15
N THR A 139 -12.82 -5.66 4.40
CA THR A 139 -13.41 -6.59 5.37
C THR A 139 -14.73 -6.05 5.89
N ALA A 140 -15.82 -6.75 5.59
CA ALA A 140 -17.19 -6.31 5.82
C ALA A 140 -17.67 -6.45 7.26
N ALA A 141 -17.01 -7.23 8.10
CA ALA A 141 -17.50 -7.57 9.46
C ALA A 141 -16.58 -7.01 10.54
N MET A 142 -17.16 -6.42 11.58
CA MET A 142 -16.47 -6.23 12.87
C MET A 142 -15.97 -7.60 13.37
N ASN A 143 -14.70 -7.69 13.75
CA ASN A 143 -14.00 -8.94 14.07
C ASN A 143 -13.84 -9.90 12.87
N GLY A 144 -13.79 -9.39 11.64
CA GLY A 144 -13.53 -10.19 10.45
C GLY A 144 -12.16 -10.86 10.49
N GLU A 145 -12.10 -12.11 10.03
CA GLU A 145 -10.84 -12.84 9.93
C GLU A 145 -10.18 -12.57 8.58
N ILE A 146 -8.96 -12.02 8.60
CA ILE A 146 -8.09 -11.91 7.41
C ILE A 146 -7.07 -13.02 7.50
N ARG A 147 -7.01 -13.85 6.46
CA ARG A 147 -6.11 -15.01 6.43
C ARG A 147 -5.08 -14.86 5.33
N LEU A 148 -3.81 -14.91 5.72
CA LEU A 148 -2.67 -15.01 4.83
C LEU A 148 -2.25 -16.49 4.78
N LEU A 149 -2.19 -17.07 3.58
CA LEU A 149 -1.79 -18.46 3.38
C LEU A 149 -0.65 -18.52 2.37
N LEU A 150 0.47 -19.12 2.76
CA LEU A 150 1.62 -19.37 1.92
C LEU A 150 1.76 -20.86 1.66
N CYS A 151 1.74 -21.24 0.38
CA CYS A 151 1.96 -22.60 -0.12
C CYS A 151 3.22 -22.66 -0.97
N ASN A 152 3.62 -23.84 -1.43
CA ASN A 152 4.84 -24.01 -2.23
C ASN A 152 4.85 -23.19 -3.54
N SER A 153 3.70 -22.92 -4.15
CA SER A 153 3.59 -22.30 -5.47
C SER A 153 2.70 -21.05 -5.50
N TYR A 154 2.06 -20.69 -4.40
CA TYR A 154 1.21 -19.50 -4.35
C TYR A 154 1.12 -18.92 -2.94
N PHE A 155 0.78 -17.64 -2.89
CA PHE A 155 0.43 -16.89 -1.71
C PHE A 155 -0.97 -16.30 -1.88
N THR A 156 -1.81 -16.41 -0.85
CA THR A 156 -3.15 -15.82 -0.87
C THR A 156 -3.40 -14.96 0.34
N VAL A 157 -4.16 -13.88 0.13
CA VAL A 157 -4.76 -13.06 1.17
C VAL A 157 -6.26 -13.13 0.97
N SER A 158 -7.00 -13.53 2.01
CA SER A 158 -8.44 -13.67 1.97
C SER A 158 -9.10 -12.94 3.12
N ASN A 159 -10.24 -12.30 2.84
CA ASN A 159 -11.06 -11.58 3.80
C ASN A 159 -12.55 -11.83 3.53
N PRO A 160 -13.42 -11.75 4.57
CA PRO A 160 -14.87 -11.77 4.36
C PRO A 160 -15.32 -10.53 3.61
N ALA A 161 -16.19 -10.72 2.62
CA ALA A 161 -16.75 -9.65 1.78
C ALA A 161 -18.29 -9.70 1.75
N ASP A 162 -18.92 -8.58 1.45
CA ASP A 162 -20.41 -8.44 1.43
C ASP A 162 -21.09 -9.07 0.19
N GLY A 163 -20.47 -10.06 -0.42
CA GLY A 163 -21.10 -10.85 -1.49
C GLY A 163 -21.20 -10.19 -2.86
N VAL A 164 -20.57 -9.04 -3.07
CA VAL A 164 -20.47 -8.41 -4.39
C VAL A 164 -19.37 -9.08 -5.20
N SER A 165 -19.72 -9.65 -6.35
CA SER A 165 -18.73 -10.24 -7.24
C SER A 165 -17.85 -9.17 -7.87
N LEU A 166 -16.54 -9.24 -7.66
CA LEU A 166 -15.57 -8.34 -8.27
C LEU A 166 -15.34 -8.68 -9.74
N ASN A 167 -15.21 -7.65 -10.57
CA ASN A 167 -14.88 -7.85 -11.98
C ASN A 167 -13.36 -8.03 -12.13
N ALA A 168 -12.92 -9.27 -12.37
CA ALA A 168 -11.51 -9.61 -12.53
C ALA A 168 -10.79 -8.81 -13.63
N ARG A 169 -11.50 -8.30 -14.64
CA ARG A 169 -10.91 -7.52 -15.75
C ARG A 169 -10.52 -6.09 -15.35
N THR A 170 -11.21 -5.53 -14.35
CA THR A 170 -10.97 -4.16 -13.89
C THR A 170 -10.12 -4.09 -12.62
N LEU A 171 -9.96 -5.21 -11.91
CA LEU A 171 -9.34 -5.30 -10.60
C LEU A 171 -7.89 -4.77 -10.55
N PHE A 172 -7.12 -5.00 -11.62
CA PHE A 172 -5.72 -4.57 -11.74
C PHE A 172 -5.55 -3.30 -12.60
N GLN A 173 -6.64 -2.66 -13.02
CA GLN A 173 -6.56 -1.41 -13.75
C GLN A 173 -6.28 -0.25 -12.80
N ARG A 174 -5.41 0.67 -13.23
CA ARG A 174 -5.08 1.88 -12.48
C ARG A 174 -6.33 2.75 -12.30
N PHE A 175 -6.52 3.29 -11.10
CA PHE A 175 -7.64 4.17 -10.74
C PHE A 175 -9.03 3.51 -10.87
N SER A 176 -9.09 2.18 -10.93
CA SER A 176 -10.34 1.44 -10.91
C SER A 176 -10.75 1.20 -9.44
N SER A 177 -11.84 1.82 -9.02
CA SER A 177 -12.52 1.49 -7.78
C SER A 177 -13.99 1.31 -8.10
N ASP A 178 -14.53 0.11 -7.88
CA ASP A 178 -15.95 -0.19 -8.11
C ASP A 178 -16.86 0.44 -7.04
N ASP A 179 -16.27 1.03 -5.98
CA ASP A 179 -17.02 1.53 -4.83
C ASP A 179 -16.73 3.01 -4.56
N THR A 180 -17.75 3.85 -4.74
CA THR A 180 -17.70 5.28 -4.38
C THR A 180 -17.71 5.53 -2.87
N LYS A 181 -17.96 4.48 -2.06
CA LYS A 181 -18.05 4.55 -0.60
C LYS A 181 -16.74 4.20 0.13
N THR A 182 -15.85 3.46 -0.50
CA THR A 182 -14.56 3.10 0.09
C THR A 182 -13.46 4.00 -0.48
N SER A 183 -12.77 4.74 0.39
CA SER A 183 -11.77 5.75 0.03
C SER A 183 -10.45 5.14 -0.50
N GLY A 184 -10.53 4.28 -1.54
CA GLY A 184 -9.38 3.68 -2.20
C GLY A 184 -8.93 4.50 -3.42
N ASN A 185 -7.60 4.62 -3.64
CA ASN A 185 -7.06 5.34 -4.81
C ASN A 185 -7.03 4.48 -6.09
N GLY A 186 -7.50 3.22 -6.04
CA GLY A 186 -7.49 2.29 -7.19
C GLY A 186 -6.08 1.96 -7.73
N LEU A 187 -5.02 2.17 -6.95
CA LEU A 187 -3.63 1.91 -7.36
C LEU A 187 -3.02 0.69 -6.65
N GLY A 188 -3.54 0.28 -5.50
CA GLY A 188 -2.92 -0.78 -4.69
C GLY A 188 -2.75 -2.10 -5.45
N LEU A 189 -3.82 -2.60 -6.07
CA LEU A 189 -3.76 -3.85 -6.82
C LEU A 189 -3.05 -3.72 -8.18
N SER A 190 -2.95 -2.52 -8.75
CA SER A 190 -2.17 -2.31 -9.98
C SER A 190 -0.66 -2.24 -9.73
N ILE A 191 -0.24 -2.14 -8.47
CA ILE A 191 1.16 -2.20 -8.01
C ILE A 191 1.52 -3.64 -7.61
N ALA A 192 0.54 -4.42 -7.18
CA ALA A 192 0.70 -5.82 -6.82
C ALA A 192 0.84 -6.72 -8.05
#